data_266277834e9097ec24384bcc67361370
#
_entry.id   266277834e9097ec24384bcc67361370
#
_cell.length_a   1.000
_cell.length_b   1.000
_cell.length_c   1.000
_cell.angle_alpha   90.00
_cell.angle_beta   90.00
_cell.angle_gamma   90.00
#
_symmetry.space_group_name_H-M   'P 1'
#
loop_
_entity.id
_entity.type
_entity.pdbx_description
1 polymer ?
#
loop_
_entity_poly.entity_id
_entity_poly.type
_entity_poly.pdbx_seq_one_letter_code
_entity_poly.pdbx_strand_id
1 'polypeptide(L)'
;MCIRDRCITAVVTILSAAIAYFVSGRALKPLQQLAQQAQRVNQDSIATVRLDEDTVQEFGQLSRSVNRMLDGLAQSFELQRQFAGNAAHELRTPLAILQTKLELFAEEHPAMDAETAGLVSSLREQLDRLTALVRTLLEMSNLQSISRTDQIALAPLVEEILTDLTPLAQKNNISLQQDCAELGMVGSDALIYRLVFNLVENGIKYNRLDGAVRVTLRREKQTAVLRVADTGPGIPADCRESIFQPFFRVDKSRSREMGGVGLGLALVREIAVLHGGSVTVESSSENGTTFVVTLPLAQPC
;
A
#
# COMPACT_ATOMS: atom_id res chain seq x y z
N MET A 1 -58.32 -46.59 7.97
CA MET A 1 -56.98 -46.09 8.14
C MET A 1 -56.86 -45.53 9.55
N CYS A 2 -56.16 -46.25 10.45
CA CYS A 2 -56.16 -45.97 11.88
C CYS A 2 -55.44 -44.65 12.21
N ILE A 3 -55.97 -43.93 13.22
CA ILE A 3 -55.35 -42.73 13.79
C ILE A 3 -53.86 -42.98 14.15
N ARG A 4 -53.56 -44.20 14.59
CA ARG A 4 -52.22 -44.70 14.93
C ARG A 4 -51.24 -44.64 13.71
N ASP A 5 -51.70 -44.97 12.50
CA ASP A 5 -50.85 -44.97 11.31
C ASP A 5 -50.55 -43.54 10.85
N ARG A 6 -51.48 -42.57 11.04
CA ARG A 6 -51.22 -41.14 10.77
C ARG A 6 -50.22 -40.53 11.75
N CYS A 7 -50.27 -40.92 13.05
CA CYS A 7 -49.29 -40.45 14.03
C CYS A 7 -47.89 -41.00 13.74
N ILE A 8 -47.78 -42.29 13.38
CA ILE A 8 -46.49 -42.90 13.05
C ILE A 8 -45.87 -42.26 11.79
N THR A 9 -46.66 -42.01 10.72
CA THR A 9 -46.15 -41.32 9.51
C THR A 9 -45.74 -39.91 9.77
N ALA A 10 -46.45 -39.16 10.62
CA ALA A 10 -46.08 -37.78 10.99
C ALA A 10 -44.75 -37.77 11.78
N VAL A 11 -44.58 -38.67 12.75
CA VAL A 11 -43.32 -38.75 13.52
C VAL A 11 -42.13 -39.15 12.63
N VAL A 12 -42.30 -40.14 11.73
CA VAL A 12 -41.23 -40.54 10.81
C VAL A 12 -40.85 -39.41 9.85
N THR A 13 -41.84 -38.63 9.34
CA THR A 13 -41.59 -37.51 8.47
C THR A 13 -40.83 -36.37 9.20
N ILE A 14 -41.22 -36.06 10.43
CA ILE A 14 -40.51 -35.05 11.24
C ILE A 14 -39.07 -35.49 11.53
N LEU A 15 -38.91 -36.75 11.90
CA LEU A 15 -37.59 -37.33 12.23
C LEU A 15 -36.67 -37.32 10.99
N SER A 16 -37.19 -37.73 9.82
CA SER A 16 -36.42 -37.71 8.57
C SER A 16 -36.06 -36.28 8.12
N ALA A 17 -36.99 -35.32 8.29
CA ALA A 17 -36.71 -33.90 8.01
C ALA A 17 -35.64 -33.32 8.96
N ALA A 18 -35.69 -33.65 10.25
CA ALA A 18 -34.70 -33.25 11.23
C ALA A 18 -33.30 -33.84 10.92
N ILE A 19 -33.24 -35.11 10.57
CA ILE A 19 -31.99 -35.79 10.17
C ILE A 19 -31.45 -35.14 8.88
N ALA A 20 -32.30 -34.93 7.87
CA ALA A 20 -31.90 -34.31 6.62
C ALA A 20 -31.38 -32.87 6.81
N TYR A 21 -32.01 -32.08 7.68
CA TYR A 21 -31.57 -30.73 8.04
C TYR A 21 -30.20 -30.77 8.74
N PHE A 22 -30.02 -31.67 9.71
CA PHE A 22 -28.75 -31.78 10.43
C PHE A 22 -27.59 -32.26 9.55
N VAL A 23 -27.85 -33.28 8.70
CA VAL A 23 -26.86 -33.83 7.75
C VAL A 23 -26.50 -32.80 6.70
N SER A 24 -27.50 -32.09 6.11
CA SER A 24 -27.29 -31.04 5.12
C SER A 24 -26.48 -29.88 5.69
N GLY A 25 -26.82 -29.41 6.90
CA GLY A 25 -26.08 -28.34 7.56
C GLY A 25 -24.62 -28.72 7.85
N ARG A 26 -24.38 -29.93 8.26
CA ARG A 26 -23.02 -30.45 8.53
C ARG A 26 -22.23 -30.66 7.22
N ALA A 27 -22.86 -31.13 6.16
CA ALA A 27 -22.24 -31.38 4.87
C ALA A 27 -21.87 -30.10 4.14
N LEU A 28 -22.64 -29.00 4.33
CA LEU A 28 -22.39 -27.73 3.69
C LEU A 28 -21.43 -26.80 4.48
N LYS A 29 -21.16 -27.08 5.74
CA LYS A 29 -20.28 -26.27 6.58
C LYS A 29 -18.86 -26.11 6.01
N PRO A 30 -18.19 -27.18 5.50
CA PRO A 30 -16.88 -27.04 4.87
C PRO A 30 -16.88 -26.10 3.65
N LEU A 31 -17.94 -26.15 2.85
CA LEU A 31 -18.07 -25.27 1.66
C LEU A 31 -18.17 -23.79 2.04
N GLN A 32 -18.91 -23.48 3.11
CA GLN A 32 -18.99 -22.12 3.63
C GLN A 32 -17.63 -21.63 4.18
N GLN A 33 -16.88 -22.49 4.84
CA GLN A 33 -15.53 -22.19 5.34
C GLN A 33 -14.57 -21.94 4.18
N LEU A 34 -14.58 -22.77 3.13
CA LEU A 34 -13.79 -22.57 1.91
C LEU A 34 -14.13 -21.27 1.21
N ALA A 35 -15.43 -20.94 1.08
CA ALA A 35 -15.86 -19.68 0.49
C ALA A 35 -15.39 -18.46 1.28
N GLN A 36 -15.47 -18.51 2.60
CA GLN A 36 -14.99 -17.44 3.48
C GLN A 36 -13.47 -17.29 3.44
N GLN A 37 -12.73 -18.40 3.40
CA GLN A 37 -11.26 -18.36 3.26
C GLN A 37 -10.85 -17.84 1.89
N ALA A 38 -11.53 -18.26 0.82
CA ALA A 38 -11.28 -17.77 -0.54
C ALA A 38 -11.57 -16.27 -0.68
N GLN A 39 -12.58 -15.73 0.00
CA GLN A 39 -12.86 -14.30 0.02
C GLN A 39 -11.78 -13.46 0.74
N ARG A 40 -10.99 -14.07 1.61
CA ARG A 40 -9.86 -13.40 2.30
C ARG A 40 -8.58 -13.39 1.48
N VAL A 41 -8.55 -14.15 0.38
CA VAL A 41 -7.40 -14.16 -0.54
C VAL A 41 -7.39 -12.87 -1.33
N ASN A 42 -6.39 -12.05 -1.08
CA ASN A 42 -6.04 -10.89 -1.89
C ASN A 42 -4.59 -11.01 -2.35
N GLN A 43 -4.11 -10.08 -3.15
CA GLN A 43 -2.76 -10.12 -3.71
C GLN A 43 -1.67 -10.24 -2.63
N ASP A 44 -1.89 -9.62 -1.47
CA ASP A 44 -0.92 -9.57 -0.37
C ASP A 44 -0.94 -10.84 0.51
N SER A 45 -2.09 -11.52 0.58
CA SER A 45 -2.27 -12.73 1.42
C SER A 45 -2.14 -14.05 0.65
N ILE A 46 -2.01 -13.99 -0.68
CA ILE A 46 -2.01 -15.18 -1.56
C ILE A 46 -0.89 -16.17 -1.23
N ALA A 47 0.25 -15.70 -0.71
CA ALA A 47 1.38 -16.54 -0.32
C ALA A 47 1.17 -17.26 1.02
N THR A 48 0.33 -16.73 1.91
CA THR A 48 0.16 -17.21 3.29
C THR A 48 -1.16 -17.92 3.52
N VAL A 49 -2.22 -17.56 2.78
CA VAL A 49 -3.53 -18.19 2.92
C VAL A 49 -3.51 -19.56 2.25
N ARG A 50 -3.87 -20.60 3.02
CA ARG A 50 -4.05 -21.96 2.53
C ARG A 50 -5.40 -22.49 2.99
N LEU A 51 -6.06 -23.19 2.10
CA LEU A 51 -7.30 -23.90 2.41
C LEU A 51 -6.99 -25.20 3.11
N ASP A 52 -7.79 -25.53 4.13
CA ASP A 52 -7.66 -26.75 4.89
C ASP A 52 -7.90 -27.97 4.00
N GLU A 53 -6.97 -28.92 4.02
CA GLU A 53 -7.01 -30.15 3.24
C GLU A 53 -7.56 -31.34 4.04
N ASP A 54 -7.64 -31.22 5.38
CA ASP A 54 -8.13 -32.25 6.30
C ASP A 54 -9.68 -32.31 6.38
N THR A 55 -10.32 -32.28 5.21
CA THR A 55 -11.77 -32.36 5.06
C THR A 55 -12.18 -33.69 4.38
N VAL A 56 -13.49 -33.90 4.23
CA VAL A 56 -14.04 -35.04 3.46
C VAL A 56 -13.34 -35.11 2.09
N GLN A 57 -13.09 -36.32 1.60
CA GLN A 57 -12.20 -36.65 0.48
C GLN A 57 -12.44 -35.75 -0.78
N GLU A 58 -13.70 -35.44 -1.12
CA GLU A 58 -14.08 -34.61 -2.25
C GLU A 58 -13.68 -33.15 -2.05
N PHE A 59 -13.87 -32.61 -0.83
CA PHE A 59 -13.48 -31.22 -0.50
C PHE A 59 -11.98 -31.08 -0.35
N GLY A 60 -11.27 -32.08 0.16
CA GLY A 60 -9.81 -32.10 0.23
C GLY A 60 -9.18 -32.05 -1.18
N GLN A 61 -9.79 -32.68 -2.19
CA GLN A 61 -9.33 -32.60 -3.57
C GLN A 61 -9.53 -31.20 -4.15
N LEU A 62 -10.64 -30.55 -3.85
CA LEU A 62 -10.91 -29.15 -4.24
C LEU A 62 -9.92 -28.21 -3.56
N SER A 63 -9.71 -28.33 -2.25
CA SER A 63 -8.73 -27.52 -1.49
C SER A 63 -7.33 -27.66 -2.09
N ARG A 64 -6.87 -28.86 -2.41
CA ARG A 64 -5.57 -29.07 -3.09
C ARG A 64 -5.50 -28.40 -4.47
N SER A 65 -6.59 -28.41 -5.22
CA SER A 65 -6.62 -27.77 -6.55
C SER A 65 -6.54 -26.24 -6.43
N VAL A 66 -7.26 -25.65 -5.47
CA VAL A 66 -7.21 -24.21 -5.19
C VAL A 66 -5.85 -23.83 -4.62
N ASN A 67 -5.29 -24.59 -3.68
CA ASN A 67 -3.97 -24.32 -3.12
C ASN A 67 -2.87 -24.32 -4.22
N ARG A 68 -2.92 -25.28 -5.16
CA ARG A 68 -2.01 -25.29 -6.32
C ARG A 68 -2.18 -24.07 -7.22
N MET A 69 -3.42 -23.59 -7.40
CA MET A 69 -3.66 -22.33 -8.14
C MET A 69 -3.09 -21.14 -7.40
N LEU A 70 -3.26 -21.06 -6.08
CA LEU A 70 -2.67 -20.00 -5.25
C LEU A 70 -1.15 -20.02 -5.29
N ASP A 71 -0.52 -21.20 -5.25
CA ASP A 71 0.93 -21.36 -5.41
C ASP A 71 1.41 -20.85 -6.77
N GLY A 72 0.72 -21.20 -7.85
CA GLY A 72 1.03 -20.72 -9.21
C GLY A 72 0.90 -19.21 -9.34
N LEU A 73 -0.12 -18.61 -8.73
CA LEU A 73 -0.31 -17.16 -8.70
C LEU A 73 0.78 -16.47 -7.86
N ALA A 74 1.08 -17.00 -6.67
CA ALA A 74 2.17 -16.46 -5.83
C ALA A 74 3.51 -16.50 -6.57
N GLN A 75 3.83 -17.61 -7.23
CA GLN A 75 5.03 -17.72 -8.05
C GLN A 75 5.05 -16.75 -9.23
N SER A 76 3.91 -16.54 -9.89
CA SER A 76 3.80 -15.58 -11.00
C SER A 76 4.04 -14.14 -10.54
N PHE A 77 3.47 -13.74 -9.40
CA PHE A 77 3.72 -12.42 -8.80
C PHE A 77 5.19 -12.24 -8.39
N GLU A 78 5.80 -13.27 -7.83
CA GLU A 78 7.22 -13.23 -7.45
C GLU A 78 8.13 -13.08 -8.67
N LEU A 79 7.87 -13.83 -9.76
CA LEU A 79 8.59 -13.69 -11.03
C LEU A 79 8.41 -12.27 -11.62
N GLN A 80 7.19 -11.72 -11.54
CA GLN A 80 6.92 -10.36 -12.01
C GLN A 80 7.69 -9.31 -11.20
N ARG A 81 7.77 -9.47 -9.87
CA ARG A 81 8.57 -8.61 -8.98
C ARG A 81 10.05 -8.69 -9.32
N GLN A 82 10.59 -9.91 -9.45
CA GLN A 82 12.00 -10.12 -9.81
C GLN A 82 12.33 -9.52 -11.18
N PHE A 83 11.44 -9.68 -12.15
CA PHE A 83 11.60 -9.05 -13.46
C PHE A 83 11.64 -7.52 -13.36
N ALA A 84 10.71 -6.91 -12.61
CA ALA A 84 10.69 -5.46 -12.41
C ALA A 84 11.96 -4.97 -11.68
N GLY A 85 12.42 -5.72 -10.66
CA GLY A 85 13.68 -5.44 -9.96
C GLY A 85 14.90 -5.49 -10.85
N ASN A 86 15.04 -6.58 -11.62
CA ASN A 86 16.16 -6.74 -12.55
C ASN A 86 16.15 -5.67 -13.66
N ALA A 87 14.99 -5.40 -14.26
CA ALA A 87 14.85 -4.36 -15.26
C ALA A 87 15.24 -2.97 -14.71
N ALA A 88 14.83 -2.66 -13.48
CA ALA A 88 15.18 -1.40 -12.87
C ALA A 88 16.68 -1.29 -12.54
N HIS A 89 17.34 -2.39 -12.14
CA HIS A 89 18.80 -2.41 -11.98
C HIS A 89 19.52 -2.16 -13.30
N GLU A 90 19.10 -2.82 -14.39
CA GLU A 90 19.66 -2.66 -15.72
C GLU A 90 19.42 -1.26 -16.31
N LEU A 91 18.35 -0.57 -15.90
CA LEU A 91 18.06 0.80 -16.32
C LEU A 91 18.85 1.86 -15.53
N ARG A 92 19.27 1.59 -14.30
CA ARG A 92 20.00 2.55 -13.45
C ARG A 92 21.33 2.97 -14.11
N THR A 93 22.09 2.00 -14.60
CA THR A 93 23.41 2.22 -15.19
C THR A 93 23.36 3.14 -16.42
N PRO A 94 22.53 2.88 -17.47
CA PRO A 94 22.46 3.78 -18.62
C PRO A 94 21.91 5.16 -18.26
N LEU A 95 20.98 5.28 -17.30
CA LEU A 95 20.48 6.57 -16.85
C LEU A 95 21.58 7.41 -16.16
N ALA A 96 22.40 6.79 -15.30
CA ALA A 96 23.53 7.45 -14.65
C ALA A 96 24.56 7.94 -15.70
N ILE A 97 24.85 7.13 -16.72
CA ILE A 97 25.74 7.54 -17.82
C ILE A 97 25.17 8.74 -18.60
N LEU A 98 23.85 8.74 -18.87
CA LEU A 98 23.20 9.83 -19.56
C LEU A 98 23.21 11.13 -18.72
N GLN A 99 22.97 11.03 -17.41
CA GLN A 99 23.07 12.16 -16.48
C GLN A 99 24.47 12.76 -16.49
N THR A 100 25.51 11.92 -16.32
CA THR A 100 26.91 12.37 -16.34
C THR A 100 27.28 13.05 -17.68
N LYS A 101 26.86 12.48 -18.81
CA LYS A 101 27.11 13.08 -20.13
C LYS A 101 26.44 14.43 -20.30
N LEU A 102 25.21 14.57 -19.78
CA LEU A 102 24.47 15.85 -19.86
C LEU A 102 25.09 16.91 -18.94
N GLU A 103 25.61 16.51 -17.79
CA GLU A 103 26.35 17.39 -16.88
C GLU A 103 27.65 17.88 -17.50
N LEU A 104 28.47 16.96 -18.03
CA LEU A 104 29.70 17.30 -18.74
C LEU A 104 29.44 18.23 -19.94
N PHE A 105 28.40 17.95 -20.73
CA PHE A 105 28.03 18.83 -21.84
C PHE A 105 27.70 20.24 -21.38
N ALA A 106 26.96 20.39 -20.25
CA ALA A 106 26.62 21.69 -19.69
C ALA A 106 27.86 22.42 -19.14
N GLU A 107 28.82 21.71 -18.54
CA GLU A 107 30.09 22.28 -18.04
C GLU A 107 31.02 22.72 -19.19
N GLU A 108 31.11 21.93 -20.27
CA GLU A 108 31.94 22.21 -21.42
C GLU A 108 31.41 23.36 -22.28
N HIS A 109 30.10 23.67 -22.19
CA HIS A 109 29.43 24.70 -22.99
C HIS A 109 28.73 25.75 -22.11
N PRO A 110 29.45 26.50 -21.26
CA PRO A 110 28.84 27.47 -20.34
C PRO A 110 28.18 28.65 -21.05
N ALA A 111 28.55 28.93 -22.30
CA ALA A 111 28.02 30.03 -23.12
C ALA A 111 27.04 29.58 -24.22
N MET A 112 26.35 28.43 -23.99
CA MET A 112 25.34 27.94 -24.93
C MET A 112 24.19 28.95 -25.08
N ASP A 113 23.55 28.97 -26.25
CA ASP A 113 22.38 29.80 -26.49
C ASP A 113 21.17 29.39 -25.61
N ALA A 114 20.19 30.29 -25.51
CA ALA A 114 19.02 30.06 -24.66
C ALA A 114 18.18 28.87 -25.08
N GLU A 115 18.13 28.53 -26.36
CA GLU A 115 17.40 27.37 -26.90
C GLU A 115 18.08 26.06 -26.47
N THR A 116 19.39 25.96 -26.66
CA THR A 116 20.20 24.81 -26.23
C THR A 116 20.17 24.65 -24.71
N ALA A 117 20.29 25.72 -23.93
CA ALA A 117 20.19 25.69 -22.47
C ALA A 117 18.81 25.19 -22.01
N GLY A 118 17.75 25.64 -22.67
CA GLY A 118 16.38 25.17 -22.40
C GLY A 118 16.20 23.66 -22.68
N LEU A 119 16.78 23.18 -23.80
CA LEU A 119 16.76 21.76 -24.15
C LEU A 119 17.51 20.92 -23.12
N VAL A 120 18.73 21.31 -22.75
CA VAL A 120 19.55 20.63 -21.73
C VAL A 120 18.83 20.55 -20.39
N SER A 121 18.22 21.66 -19.94
CA SER A 121 17.43 21.71 -18.70
C SER A 121 16.23 20.74 -18.76
N SER A 122 15.50 20.72 -19.86
CA SER A 122 14.37 19.82 -20.07
C SER A 122 14.78 18.34 -20.07
N LEU A 123 15.88 18.01 -20.73
CA LEU A 123 16.42 16.66 -20.75
C LEU A 123 16.87 16.21 -19.34
N ARG A 124 17.52 17.09 -18.58
CA ARG A 124 17.90 16.82 -17.18
C ARG A 124 16.69 16.50 -16.33
N GLU A 125 15.65 17.31 -16.40
CA GLU A 125 14.41 17.07 -15.68
C GLU A 125 13.78 15.71 -16.02
N GLN A 126 13.77 15.31 -17.30
CA GLN A 126 13.25 14.00 -17.71
C GLN A 126 14.11 12.84 -17.22
N LEU A 127 15.44 12.98 -17.22
CA LEU A 127 16.37 11.97 -16.69
C LEU A 127 16.22 11.80 -15.18
N ASP A 128 16.10 12.90 -14.43
CA ASP A 128 15.88 12.86 -12.98
C ASP A 128 14.55 12.14 -12.65
N ARG A 129 13.52 12.43 -13.45
CA ARG A 129 12.23 11.77 -13.33
C ARG A 129 12.29 10.27 -13.62
N LEU A 130 12.99 9.85 -14.68
CA LEU A 130 13.20 8.44 -15.02
C LEU A 130 14.00 7.72 -13.94
N THR A 131 15.01 8.37 -13.39
CA THR A 131 15.84 7.84 -12.30
C THR A 131 15.00 7.62 -11.02
N ALA A 132 14.15 8.59 -10.67
CA ALA A 132 13.22 8.45 -9.55
C ALA A 132 12.22 7.31 -9.75
N LEU A 133 11.70 7.13 -10.98
CA LEU A 133 10.84 6.00 -11.37
C LEU A 133 11.51 4.65 -11.11
N VAL A 134 12.71 4.47 -11.70
CA VAL A 134 13.49 3.24 -11.60
C VAL A 134 13.81 2.93 -10.15
N ARG A 135 14.20 3.95 -9.36
CA ARG A 135 14.48 3.80 -7.94
C ARG A 135 13.24 3.30 -7.16
N THR A 136 12.08 3.91 -7.38
CA THR A 136 10.85 3.50 -6.67
C THR A 136 10.40 2.09 -7.07
N LEU A 137 10.57 1.69 -8.34
CA LEU A 137 10.30 0.31 -8.78
C LEU A 137 11.21 -0.70 -8.08
N LEU A 138 12.50 -0.38 -7.92
CA LEU A 138 13.44 -1.21 -7.15
C LEU A 138 13.05 -1.30 -5.68
N GLU A 139 12.69 -0.19 -5.06
CA GLU A 139 12.21 -0.16 -3.68
C GLU A 139 11.01 -1.11 -3.53
N MET A 140 10.01 -1.00 -4.40
CA MET A 140 8.81 -1.86 -4.36
C MET A 140 9.14 -3.35 -4.56
N SER A 141 10.09 -3.68 -5.42
CA SER A 141 10.47 -5.09 -5.67
C SER A 141 11.19 -5.71 -4.46
N ASN A 142 11.90 -4.92 -3.66
CA ASN A 142 12.74 -5.39 -2.55
C ASN A 142 12.07 -5.28 -1.17
N LEU A 143 10.88 -4.70 -1.06
CA LEU A 143 10.22 -4.45 0.24
C LEU A 143 10.09 -5.69 1.13
N GLN A 144 9.80 -6.84 0.55
CA GLN A 144 9.58 -8.08 1.33
C GLN A 144 10.86 -8.65 1.94
N SER A 145 12.02 -8.38 1.34
CA SER A 145 13.32 -8.85 1.84
C SER A 145 13.86 -8.03 3.02
N ILE A 146 13.27 -6.86 3.29
CA ILE A 146 13.71 -5.98 4.38
C ILE A 146 13.25 -6.55 5.72
N SER A 147 14.19 -6.68 6.69
CA SER A 147 13.89 -7.09 8.05
C SER A 147 12.95 -6.09 8.73
N ARG A 148 12.01 -6.60 9.54
CA ARG A 148 11.01 -5.80 10.26
C ARG A 148 11.06 -6.10 11.76
N THR A 149 12.26 -6.06 12.33
CA THR A 149 12.52 -6.42 13.73
C THR A 149 13.00 -5.26 14.59
N ASP A 150 13.06 -4.05 14.01
CA ASP A 150 13.55 -2.87 14.72
C ASP A 150 12.51 -2.39 15.74
N GLN A 151 13.00 -1.88 16.87
CA GLN A 151 12.18 -1.17 17.85
C GLN A 151 12.08 0.30 17.43
N ILE A 152 10.91 0.72 16.97
CA ILE A 152 10.71 2.05 16.38
C ILE A 152 9.97 2.93 17.38
N ALA A 153 10.56 4.08 17.72
CA ALA A 153 9.89 5.17 18.42
C ALA A 153 9.23 6.11 17.39
N LEU A 154 7.90 6.03 17.26
CA LEU A 154 7.19 6.70 16.17
C LEU A 154 7.20 8.24 16.27
N ALA A 155 7.11 8.83 17.46
CA ALA A 155 7.09 10.27 17.60
C ALA A 155 8.44 10.93 17.20
N PRO A 156 9.61 10.45 17.64
CA PRO A 156 10.90 10.93 17.15
C PRO A 156 11.09 10.74 15.65
N LEU A 157 10.64 9.62 15.10
CA LEU A 157 10.69 9.37 13.65
C LEU A 157 9.90 10.41 12.86
N VAL A 158 8.70 10.77 13.31
CA VAL A 158 7.90 11.83 12.69
C VAL A 158 8.60 13.17 12.77
N GLU A 159 9.21 13.51 13.90
CA GLU A 159 9.97 14.75 14.09
C GLU A 159 11.15 14.85 13.12
N GLU A 160 11.92 13.77 12.96
CA GLU A 160 13.02 13.68 11.99
C GLU A 160 12.50 13.94 10.56
N ILE A 161 11.43 13.28 10.14
CA ILE A 161 10.85 13.44 8.81
C ILE A 161 10.37 14.87 8.55
N LEU A 162 9.73 15.51 9.53
CA LEU A 162 9.29 16.88 9.40
C LEU A 162 10.47 17.85 9.30
N THR A 163 11.56 17.56 10.01
CA THR A 163 12.81 18.31 9.93
C THR A 163 13.42 18.21 8.54
N ASP A 164 13.51 17.01 7.98
CA ASP A 164 14.04 16.76 6.64
C ASP A 164 13.20 17.40 5.53
N LEU A 165 11.87 17.47 5.72
CA LEU A 165 10.95 18.08 4.76
C LEU A 165 10.76 19.59 4.96
N THR A 166 11.34 20.19 6.01
CA THR A 166 11.24 21.65 6.27
C THR A 166 11.72 22.51 5.09
N PRO A 167 12.86 22.23 4.42
CA PRO A 167 13.29 23.03 3.26
C PRO A 167 12.27 22.98 2.10
N LEU A 168 11.66 21.80 1.86
CA LEU A 168 10.64 21.66 0.82
C LEU A 168 9.36 22.40 1.20
N ALA A 169 8.95 22.35 2.45
CA ALA A 169 7.79 23.06 2.96
C ALA A 169 7.96 24.59 2.87
N GLN A 170 9.13 25.10 3.27
CA GLN A 170 9.47 26.53 3.15
C GLN A 170 9.44 27.01 1.70
N LYS A 171 10.02 26.24 0.78
CA LYS A 171 10.00 26.57 -0.66
C LYS A 171 8.58 26.69 -1.21
N ASN A 172 7.61 25.96 -0.66
CA ASN A 172 6.22 25.96 -1.09
C ASN A 172 5.29 26.79 -0.18
N ASN A 173 5.82 27.53 0.80
CA ASN A 173 5.08 28.28 1.82
C ASN A 173 4.07 27.41 2.58
N ILE A 174 4.46 26.20 2.99
CA ILE A 174 3.62 25.26 3.73
C ILE A 174 4.06 25.19 5.20
N SER A 175 3.12 25.33 6.13
CA SER A 175 3.40 25.12 7.55
C SER A 175 3.31 23.63 7.92
N LEU A 176 4.33 23.13 8.64
CA LEU A 176 4.34 21.77 9.18
C LEU A 176 3.99 21.81 10.66
N GLN A 177 3.08 20.92 11.08
CA GLN A 177 2.61 20.81 12.45
C GLN A 177 2.59 19.34 12.87
N GLN A 178 2.94 19.05 14.13
CA GLN A 178 2.81 17.71 14.70
C GLN A 178 2.14 17.73 16.07
N ASP A 179 1.44 16.64 16.35
CA ASP A 179 0.87 16.33 17.66
C ASP A 179 0.90 14.80 17.83
N CYS A 180 2.03 14.29 18.32
CA CYS A 180 2.36 12.87 18.34
C CYS A 180 2.47 12.36 19.77
N ALA A 181 1.71 11.30 20.09
CA ALA A 181 1.87 10.55 21.32
C ALA A 181 3.14 9.68 21.25
N GLU A 182 3.81 9.48 22.38
CA GLU A 182 4.95 8.56 22.51
C GLU A 182 4.47 7.13 22.36
N LEU A 183 4.70 6.53 21.19
CA LEU A 183 4.31 5.17 20.84
C LEU A 183 5.47 4.43 20.20
N GLY A 184 5.63 3.16 20.58
CA GLY A 184 6.61 2.25 19.98
C GLY A 184 5.95 1.10 19.23
N MET A 185 6.58 0.68 18.14
CA MET A 185 6.18 -0.51 17.39
C MET A 185 7.40 -1.34 17.00
N VAL A 186 7.17 -2.60 16.61
CA VAL A 186 8.18 -3.43 15.97
C VAL A 186 7.96 -3.41 14.46
N GLY A 187 9.01 -3.14 13.69
CA GLY A 187 8.91 -3.04 12.25
C GLY A 187 10.25 -2.80 11.57
N SER A 188 10.25 -2.22 10.40
CA SER A 188 11.45 -1.68 9.76
C SER A 188 11.43 -0.16 9.83
N ASP A 189 12.42 0.40 10.53
CA ASP A 189 12.57 1.86 10.70
C ASP A 189 12.60 2.56 9.34
N ALA A 190 13.42 2.08 8.41
CA ALA A 190 13.56 2.65 7.07
C ALA A 190 12.24 2.63 6.27
N LEU A 191 11.43 1.57 6.41
CA LEU A 191 10.16 1.47 5.69
C LEU A 191 9.09 2.39 6.31
N ILE A 192 9.00 2.46 7.64
CA ILE A 192 8.06 3.38 8.31
C ILE A 192 8.45 4.83 8.05
N TYR A 193 9.75 5.16 8.09
CA TYR A 193 10.25 6.47 7.66
C TYR A 193 9.73 6.79 6.25
N ARG A 194 9.94 5.87 5.29
CA ARG A 194 9.54 6.05 3.89
C ARG A 194 8.03 6.23 3.71
N LEU A 195 7.22 5.50 4.48
CA LEU A 195 5.77 5.62 4.48
C LEU A 195 5.33 7.02 4.90
N VAL A 196 5.80 7.48 6.05
CA VAL A 196 5.42 8.81 6.58
C VAL A 196 5.96 9.92 5.71
N PHE A 197 7.21 9.81 5.25
CA PHE A 197 7.84 10.76 4.34
C PHE A 197 7.00 10.96 3.06
N ASN A 198 6.57 9.87 2.40
CA ASN A 198 5.74 9.97 1.19
C ASN A 198 4.40 10.66 1.44
N LEU A 199 3.75 10.40 2.58
CA LEU A 199 2.48 11.06 2.91
C LEU A 199 2.66 12.55 3.17
N VAL A 200 3.67 12.94 3.95
CA VAL A 200 3.95 14.35 4.26
C VAL A 200 4.43 15.09 3.00
N GLU A 201 5.33 14.49 2.22
CA GLU A 201 5.80 15.05 0.95
C GLU A 201 4.65 15.30 -0.02
N ASN A 202 3.72 14.35 -0.15
CA ASN A 202 2.50 14.55 -0.95
C ASN A 202 1.65 15.70 -0.42
N GLY A 203 1.45 15.78 0.90
CA GLY A 203 0.72 16.87 1.54
C GLY A 203 1.35 18.24 1.30
N ILE A 204 2.68 18.32 1.14
CA ILE A 204 3.39 19.56 0.77
C ILE A 204 3.23 19.84 -0.72
N LYS A 205 3.52 18.87 -1.59
CA LYS A 205 3.54 19.03 -3.06
C LYS A 205 2.18 19.38 -3.65
N TYR A 206 1.12 18.77 -3.13
CA TYR A 206 -0.25 18.93 -3.64
C TYR A 206 -1.09 19.89 -2.80
N ASN A 207 -0.44 20.76 -2.02
CA ASN A 207 -1.13 21.76 -1.22
C ASN A 207 -1.51 23.00 -2.03
N ARG A 208 -2.25 23.89 -1.39
CA ARG A 208 -2.45 25.27 -1.85
C ARG A 208 -1.38 26.18 -1.26
N LEU A 209 -1.22 27.35 -1.83
CA LEU A 209 -0.32 28.39 -1.30
C LEU A 209 -0.71 28.73 0.15
N ASP A 210 0.28 28.96 1.01
CA ASP A 210 0.08 29.26 2.44
C ASP A 210 -0.73 28.19 3.20
N GLY A 211 -0.67 26.94 2.72
CA GLY A 211 -1.36 25.81 3.34
C GLY A 211 -0.62 25.23 4.54
N ALA A 212 -1.16 24.15 5.06
CA ALA A 212 -0.58 23.43 6.19
C ALA A 212 -0.60 21.92 5.96
N VAL A 213 0.36 21.21 6.57
CA VAL A 213 0.35 19.76 6.75
C VAL A 213 0.45 19.48 8.23
N ARG A 214 -0.48 18.72 8.77
CA ARG A 214 -0.50 18.31 10.17
C ARG A 214 -0.39 16.81 10.28
N VAL A 215 0.58 16.35 11.08
CA VAL A 215 0.76 14.94 11.44
C VAL A 215 0.29 14.73 12.87
N THR A 216 -0.62 13.77 13.08
CA THR A 216 -1.06 13.38 14.41
C THR A 216 -0.87 11.89 14.61
N LEU A 217 -0.39 11.51 15.79
CA LEU A 217 -0.19 10.11 16.18
C LEU A 217 -0.93 9.84 17.49
N ARG A 218 -1.82 8.86 17.48
CA ARG A 218 -2.61 8.46 18.64
C ARG A 218 -2.66 6.95 18.76
N ARG A 219 -2.82 6.48 19.99
CA ARG A 219 -3.11 5.07 20.26
C ARG A 219 -4.62 4.83 20.26
N GLU A 220 -5.06 3.90 19.43
CA GLU A 220 -6.43 3.41 19.43
C GLU A 220 -6.41 1.88 19.69
N LYS A 221 -6.77 1.47 20.90
CA LYS A 221 -6.69 0.07 21.37
C LYS A 221 -5.26 -0.47 21.26
N GLN A 222 -5.02 -1.42 20.36
CA GLN A 222 -3.73 -2.07 20.10
C GLN A 222 -3.07 -1.58 18.79
N THR A 223 -3.51 -0.43 18.27
CA THR A 223 -2.96 0.14 17.05
C THR A 223 -2.44 1.56 17.28
N ALA A 224 -1.36 1.92 16.60
CA ALA A 224 -0.99 3.30 16.34
C ALA A 224 -1.79 3.79 15.16
N VAL A 225 -2.46 4.92 15.32
CA VAL A 225 -3.19 5.60 14.25
C VAL A 225 -2.47 6.89 13.93
N LEU A 226 -1.84 6.91 12.77
CA LEU A 226 -1.15 8.07 12.21
C LEU A 226 -2.09 8.76 11.22
N ARG A 227 -2.36 10.04 11.41
CA ARG A 227 -3.12 10.87 10.47
C ARG A 227 -2.23 11.94 9.90
N VAL A 228 -2.22 12.05 8.58
CA VAL A 228 -1.57 13.13 7.84
C VAL A 228 -2.63 13.93 7.13
N ALA A 229 -2.89 15.13 7.61
CA ALA A 229 -3.91 16.05 7.08
C ALA A 229 -3.23 17.21 6.34
N ASP A 230 -3.63 17.47 5.12
CA ASP A 230 -3.24 18.63 4.33
C ASP A 230 -4.44 19.56 4.11
N THR A 231 -4.15 20.78 3.68
CA THR A 231 -5.15 21.79 3.29
C THR A 231 -5.25 21.96 1.77
N GLY A 232 -4.88 20.94 0.99
CA GLY A 232 -4.87 20.95 -0.46
C GLY A 232 -6.27 20.95 -1.10
N PRO A 233 -6.33 20.74 -2.43
CA PRO A 233 -7.59 20.76 -3.19
C PRO A 233 -8.48 19.54 -2.99
N GLY A 234 -8.01 18.54 -2.23
CA GLY A 234 -8.72 17.30 -2.01
C GLY A 234 -8.61 16.29 -3.14
N ILE A 235 -9.25 15.12 -2.93
CA ILE A 235 -9.26 13.99 -3.85
C ILE A 235 -10.72 13.64 -4.19
N PRO A 236 -11.09 13.59 -5.48
CA PRO A 236 -12.42 13.19 -5.91
C PRO A 236 -12.83 11.84 -5.34
N ALA A 237 -14.11 11.66 -5.03
CA ALA A 237 -14.60 10.47 -4.33
C ALA A 237 -14.35 9.17 -5.12
N ASP A 238 -14.48 9.21 -6.44
CA ASP A 238 -14.25 8.12 -7.38
C ASP A 238 -12.77 7.71 -7.51
N CYS A 239 -11.85 8.59 -7.08
CA CYS A 239 -10.41 8.34 -7.14
C CYS A 239 -9.81 7.81 -5.83
N ARG A 240 -10.51 7.89 -4.69
CA ARG A 240 -9.96 7.62 -3.35
C ARG A 240 -9.38 6.21 -3.15
N GLU A 241 -9.92 5.22 -3.82
CA GLU A 241 -9.36 3.86 -3.80
C GLU A 241 -8.24 3.71 -4.82
N SER A 242 -8.40 4.34 -5.99
CA SER A 242 -7.47 4.19 -7.11
C SER A 242 -6.15 4.92 -6.90
N ILE A 243 -6.08 5.95 -6.03
CA ILE A 243 -4.84 6.69 -5.75
C ILE A 243 -3.72 5.82 -5.15
N PHE A 244 -4.06 4.67 -4.57
CA PHE A 244 -3.11 3.70 -4.05
C PHE A 244 -2.66 2.67 -5.10
N GLN A 245 -3.17 2.75 -6.33
CA GLN A 245 -2.70 1.90 -7.42
C GLN A 245 -1.41 2.48 -8.02
N PRO A 246 -0.44 1.64 -8.41
CA PRO A 246 0.76 2.10 -9.09
C PRO A 246 0.43 2.90 -10.35
N PHE A 247 1.15 4.00 -10.57
CA PHE A 247 1.02 4.91 -11.73
C PHE A 247 -0.31 5.66 -11.83
N PHE A 248 -1.23 5.51 -10.86
CA PHE A 248 -2.47 6.25 -10.86
C PHE A 248 -2.24 7.71 -10.47
N ARG A 249 -2.98 8.61 -11.12
CA ARG A 249 -2.91 10.07 -10.90
C ARG A 249 -4.27 10.68 -11.20
N VAL A 250 -4.76 11.53 -10.31
CA VAL A 250 -6.05 12.24 -10.46
C VAL A 250 -6.00 13.20 -11.65
N ASP A 251 -4.91 13.95 -11.80
CA ASP A 251 -4.68 14.86 -12.92
C ASP A 251 -3.29 14.63 -13.53
N LYS A 252 -3.28 14.18 -14.80
CA LYS A 252 -2.04 13.85 -15.52
C LYS A 252 -1.25 15.10 -15.94
N SER A 253 -1.89 16.27 -16.08
CA SER A 253 -1.25 17.50 -16.52
C SER A 253 -0.53 18.22 -15.37
N ARG A 254 -1.26 18.55 -14.31
CA ARG A 254 -0.76 19.24 -13.13
C ARG A 254 0.30 18.45 -12.37
N SER A 255 0.15 17.14 -12.31
CA SER A 255 1.13 16.28 -11.64
C SER A 255 2.41 16.09 -12.46
N ARG A 256 2.45 16.40 -13.80
CA ARG A 256 3.70 16.40 -14.57
C ARG A 256 4.62 17.55 -14.16
N GLU A 257 4.07 18.71 -13.92
CA GLU A 257 4.82 19.91 -13.47
C GLU A 257 5.40 19.70 -12.07
N MET A 258 4.76 18.89 -11.21
CA MET A 258 5.22 18.59 -9.85
C MET A 258 6.11 17.35 -9.74
N GLY A 259 6.53 16.74 -10.86
CA GLY A 259 7.49 15.62 -10.89
C GLY A 259 6.99 14.29 -10.31
N GLY A 260 5.71 14.18 -9.95
CA GLY A 260 5.14 12.97 -9.34
C GLY A 260 4.94 11.84 -10.35
N VAL A 261 5.35 10.61 -9.99
CA VAL A 261 5.28 9.41 -10.84
C VAL A 261 4.02 8.58 -10.59
N GLY A 262 3.32 8.82 -9.47
CA GLY A 262 2.15 8.02 -9.06
C GLY A 262 2.53 6.68 -8.40
N LEU A 263 3.72 6.58 -7.80
CA LEU A 263 4.17 5.38 -7.08
C LEU A 263 4.22 5.59 -5.55
N GLY A 264 4.28 6.81 -5.06
CA GLY A 264 4.46 7.10 -3.63
C GLY A 264 3.34 6.53 -2.76
N LEU A 265 2.07 6.73 -3.12
CA LEU A 265 0.94 6.20 -2.36
C LEU A 265 0.79 4.68 -2.50
N ALA A 266 1.15 4.10 -3.64
CA ALA A 266 1.22 2.65 -3.80
C ALA A 266 2.27 2.04 -2.86
N LEU A 267 3.45 2.68 -2.74
CA LEU A 267 4.49 2.29 -1.79
C LEU A 267 4.02 2.42 -0.34
N VAL A 268 3.30 3.49 0.01
CA VAL A 268 2.70 3.68 1.33
C VAL A 268 1.77 2.51 1.69
N ARG A 269 0.90 2.12 0.76
CA ARG A 269 -0.03 0.99 0.96
C ARG A 269 0.71 -0.32 1.17
N GLU A 270 1.69 -0.61 0.33
CA GLU A 270 2.49 -1.84 0.43
C GLU A 270 3.22 -1.90 1.78
N ILE A 271 3.87 -0.82 2.20
CA ILE A 271 4.56 -0.77 3.50
C ILE A 271 3.58 -0.94 4.67
N ALA A 272 2.41 -0.31 4.63
CA ALA A 272 1.41 -0.47 5.68
C ALA A 272 0.95 -1.93 5.80
N VAL A 273 0.65 -2.59 4.67
CA VAL A 273 0.26 -4.01 4.62
C VAL A 273 1.36 -4.92 5.13
N LEU A 274 2.62 -4.70 4.73
CA LEU A 274 3.78 -5.47 5.20
C LEU A 274 3.99 -5.40 6.73
N HIS A 275 3.51 -4.34 7.37
CA HIS A 275 3.51 -4.18 8.83
C HIS A 275 2.19 -4.61 9.49
N GLY A 276 1.30 -5.31 8.77
CA GLY A 276 0.00 -5.78 9.28
C GLY A 276 -1.01 -4.65 9.52
N GLY A 277 -0.77 -3.50 8.91
CA GLY A 277 -1.61 -2.31 9.01
C GLY A 277 -2.43 -2.03 7.76
N SER A 278 -2.93 -0.81 7.65
CA SER A 278 -3.68 -0.33 6.48
C SER A 278 -3.50 1.18 6.29
N VAL A 279 -3.80 1.66 5.07
CA VAL A 279 -3.90 3.08 4.75
C VAL A 279 -5.22 3.37 4.04
N THR A 280 -5.86 4.47 4.42
CA THR A 280 -7.14 4.92 3.82
C THR A 280 -7.21 6.44 3.76
N VAL A 281 -8.15 6.96 2.98
CA VAL A 281 -8.55 8.37 3.01
C VAL A 281 -9.73 8.49 3.96
N GLU A 282 -9.53 9.10 5.15
CA GLU A 282 -10.58 9.31 6.15
C GLU A 282 -11.54 10.41 5.71
N SER A 283 -11.00 11.53 5.23
CA SER A 283 -11.77 12.65 4.72
C SER A 283 -11.04 13.32 3.55
N SER A 284 -11.78 13.79 2.59
CA SER A 284 -11.25 14.61 1.52
C SER A 284 -12.34 15.51 0.95
N SER A 285 -12.04 16.79 0.85
CA SER A 285 -12.90 17.84 0.35
C SER A 285 -12.06 18.92 -0.35
N GLU A 286 -12.69 19.94 -0.89
CA GLU A 286 -12.00 21.12 -1.43
C GLU A 286 -11.12 21.84 -0.39
N ASN A 287 -11.24 21.52 0.89
CA ASN A 287 -10.46 22.12 1.98
C ASN A 287 -9.31 21.25 2.48
N GLY A 288 -9.02 20.13 1.83
CA GLY A 288 -7.90 19.27 2.16
C GLY A 288 -8.23 17.79 2.18
N THR A 289 -7.20 16.99 2.43
CA THR A 289 -7.28 15.54 2.55
C THR A 289 -6.66 15.08 3.86
N THR A 290 -7.25 14.05 4.46
CA THR A 290 -6.69 13.34 5.62
C THR A 290 -6.46 11.89 5.25
N PHE A 291 -5.20 11.49 5.22
CA PHE A 291 -4.79 10.08 5.15
C PHE A 291 -4.70 9.51 6.56
N VAL A 292 -5.17 8.28 6.73
CA VAL A 292 -5.08 7.53 7.98
C VAL A 292 -4.31 6.25 7.73
N VAL A 293 -3.27 6.05 8.52
CA VAL A 293 -2.50 4.80 8.56
C VAL A 293 -2.72 4.16 9.92
N THR A 294 -3.09 2.88 9.92
CA THR A 294 -3.17 2.07 11.13
C THR A 294 -2.01 1.07 11.15
N LEU A 295 -1.29 1.00 12.25
CA LEU A 295 -0.17 0.06 12.43
C LEU A 295 -0.34 -0.67 13.77
N PRO A 296 -0.16 -2.00 13.83
CA PRO A 296 -0.23 -2.74 15.08
C PRO A 296 0.91 -2.31 16.02
N LEU A 297 0.57 -2.05 17.28
CA LEU A 297 1.57 -1.82 18.32
C LEU A 297 2.10 -3.16 18.82
N ALA A 298 3.38 -3.20 19.18
CA ALA A 298 3.91 -4.35 19.92
C ALA A 298 3.11 -4.55 21.21
N GLN A 299 2.74 -5.79 21.50
CA GLN A 299 2.19 -6.09 22.82
C GLN A 299 3.27 -5.75 23.86
N PRO A 300 2.95 -5.01 24.92
CA PRO A 300 3.89 -4.87 26.03
C PRO A 300 4.17 -6.28 26.57
N CYS A 301 5.47 -6.64 26.59
CA CYS A 301 5.95 -7.87 27.25
C CYS A 301 5.60 -7.84 28.74
#